data_fd6c495f6550f0ba41c62f55f6733ff4
#
_entry.id   fd6c495f6550f0ba41c62f55f6733ff4
#
_cell.length_a   1.000
_cell.length_b   1.000
_cell.length_c   1.000
_cell.angle_alpha   90.00
_cell.angle_beta   90.00
_cell.angle_gamma   90.00
#
_symmetry.space_group_name_H-M   'P 1'
#
loop_
_entity.id
_entity.type
_entity.pdbx_description
1 polymer ?
#
loop_
_entity_poly.entity_id
_entity_poly.type
_entity_poly.pdbx_seq_one_letter_code
_entity_poly.pdbx_strand_id
1 'polypeptide(L)'
;MARRKTIFVDSDVLIIGGGFGGCGAAYESRFWGRDKKIVVVEKANIERSGAVAQGLYAINCYMGMQWDENKPEDHVRYARNDLMGIVREDLGYDI
;
A
#
# COMPACT_ATOMS: atom_id res chain seq x y z
N MET A 1 27.84 4.37 -25.62
CA MET A 1 26.88 4.44 -24.50
C MET A 1 25.92 5.61 -24.72
N ALA A 2 24.61 5.37 -24.75
CA ALA A 2 23.63 6.44 -24.94
C ALA A 2 23.65 7.38 -23.73
N ARG A 3 23.64 8.70 -23.98
CA ARG A 3 23.53 9.69 -22.92
C ARG A 3 22.13 9.60 -22.31
N ARG A 4 22.06 9.51 -20.98
CA ARG A 4 20.78 9.62 -20.26
C ARG A 4 20.28 11.05 -20.36
N LYS A 5 19.04 11.20 -20.76
CA LYS A 5 18.36 12.49 -20.81
C LYS A 5 17.59 12.71 -19.52
N THR A 6 17.77 13.86 -18.90
CA THR A 6 16.99 14.26 -17.73
C THR A 6 15.70 14.94 -18.19
N ILE A 7 14.58 14.47 -17.66
CA ILE A 7 13.27 15.06 -17.93
C ILE A 7 12.73 15.62 -16.61
N PHE A 8 12.30 16.87 -16.63
CA PHE A 8 11.70 17.53 -15.47
C PHE A 8 10.18 17.51 -15.63
N VAL A 9 9.50 17.04 -14.59
CA VAL A 9 8.04 17.00 -14.53
C VAL A 9 7.61 17.68 -13.24
N ASP A 10 6.95 18.81 -13.35
CA ASP A 10 6.42 19.54 -12.19
C ASP A 10 5.11 18.91 -11.72
N SER A 11 4.88 18.95 -10.42
CA SER A 11 3.65 18.43 -9.81
C SER A 11 3.33 19.19 -8.53
N ASP A 12 2.05 19.26 -8.21
CA ASP A 12 1.59 19.73 -6.90
C ASP A 12 1.64 18.58 -5.88
N VAL A 13 1.35 17.37 -6.34
CA VAL A 13 1.42 16.13 -5.55
C VAL A 13 2.23 15.10 -6.32
N LEU A 14 3.28 14.60 -5.72
CA LEU A 14 4.11 13.52 -6.27
C LEU A 14 3.90 12.26 -5.45
N ILE A 15 3.52 11.18 -6.13
CA ILE A 15 3.33 9.87 -5.53
C ILE A 15 4.38 8.93 -6.10
N ILE A 16 5.14 8.30 -5.23
CA ILE A 16 6.20 7.36 -5.60
C ILE A 16 5.68 5.93 -5.37
N GLY A 17 5.51 5.21 -6.44
CA GLY A 17 4.98 3.86 -6.45
C GLY A 17 3.52 3.79 -6.92
N GLY A 18 3.25 2.95 -7.91
CA GLY A 18 1.93 2.77 -8.52
C GLY A 18 1.23 1.48 -8.09
N GLY A 19 1.50 0.97 -6.89
CA GLY A 19 0.78 -0.14 -6.32
C GLY A 19 -0.55 0.27 -5.69
N PHE A 20 -1.12 -0.58 -4.85
CA PHE A 20 -2.42 -0.34 -4.21
C PHE A 20 -2.43 0.98 -3.42
N GLY A 21 -1.41 1.21 -2.59
CA GLY A 21 -1.31 2.44 -1.80
C GLY A 21 -1.13 3.68 -2.66
N GLY A 22 -0.28 3.61 -3.67
CA GLY A 22 -0.05 4.74 -4.59
C GLY A 22 -1.27 5.08 -5.42
N CYS A 23 -2.00 4.08 -5.90
CA CYS A 23 -3.25 4.28 -6.62
C CYS A 23 -4.33 4.90 -5.73
N GLY A 24 -4.44 4.46 -4.48
CA GLY A 24 -5.35 5.05 -3.50
C GLY A 24 -5.02 6.51 -3.21
N ALA A 25 -3.73 6.81 -3.00
CA ALA A 25 -3.26 8.18 -2.79
C ALA A 25 -3.56 9.08 -4.01
N ALA A 26 -3.38 8.56 -5.22
CA ALA A 26 -3.68 9.31 -6.44
C ALA A 26 -5.17 9.59 -6.57
N TYR A 27 -6.01 8.60 -6.30
CA TYR A 27 -7.46 8.75 -6.35
C TYR A 27 -7.96 9.80 -5.35
N GLU A 28 -7.54 9.69 -4.09
CA GLU A 28 -7.93 10.64 -3.05
C GLU A 28 -7.40 12.04 -3.33
N SER A 29 -6.15 12.15 -3.77
CA SER A 29 -5.57 13.45 -4.14
C SER A 29 -6.35 14.12 -5.27
N ARG A 30 -6.79 13.37 -6.27
CA ARG A 30 -7.62 13.89 -7.35
C ARG A 30 -9.02 14.27 -6.86
N PHE A 31 -9.60 13.48 -5.99
CA PHE A 31 -10.93 13.76 -5.45
C PHE A 31 -10.98 15.10 -4.69
N TRP A 32 -9.99 15.37 -3.86
CA TRP A 32 -9.93 16.59 -3.05
C TRP A 32 -9.23 17.75 -3.74
N GLY A 33 -8.25 17.49 -4.60
CA GLY A 33 -7.45 18.48 -5.31
C GLY A 33 -7.69 18.46 -6.81
N ARG A 34 -8.89 18.77 -7.26
CA ARG A 34 -9.28 18.68 -8.67
C ARG A 34 -8.50 19.61 -9.60
N ASP A 35 -8.02 20.72 -9.08
CA ASP A 35 -7.21 21.71 -9.79
C ASP A 35 -5.71 21.44 -9.68
N LYS A 36 -5.31 20.44 -8.90
CA LYS A 36 -3.90 20.10 -8.66
C LYS A 36 -3.37 19.12 -9.71
N LYS A 37 -2.11 19.31 -10.05
CA LYS A 37 -1.39 18.37 -10.91
C LYS A 37 -0.83 17.24 -10.07
N ILE A 38 -1.34 16.03 -10.28
CA ILE A 38 -0.94 14.84 -9.54
C ILE A 38 -0.13 13.95 -10.47
N VAL A 39 1.06 13.58 -10.04
CA VAL A 39 1.97 12.73 -10.80
C VAL A 39 2.30 11.50 -9.99
N VAL A 40 2.13 10.33 -10.59
CA VAL A 40 2.53 9.05 -10.03
C VAL A 40 3.75 8.58 -10.81
N VAL A 41 4.82 8.22 -10.10
CA VAL A 41 6.00 7.61 -10.71
C VAL A 41 6.10 6.16 -10.29
N GLU A 42 6.26 5.29 -11.26
CA GLU A 42 6.36 3.84 -11.05
C GLU A 42 7.65 3.31 -11.71
N LYS A 43 8.39 2.51 -10.96
CA LYS A 43 9.65 1.93 -11.43
C LYS A 43 9.44 0.91 -12.55
N ALA A 44 8.34 0.17 -12.49
CA ALA A 44 7.99 -0.87 -13.47
C ALA A 44 6.80 -0.43 -14.33
N ASN A 45 6.04 -1.36 -14.86
CA ASN A 45 4.86 -1.06 -15.67
C ASN A 45 3.68 -0.71 -14.76
N ILE A 46 3.13 0.49 -14.89
CA ILE A 46 2.04 0.99 -14.06
C ILE A 46 0.77 0.13 -14.14
N GLU A 47 0.53 -0.52 -15.28
CA GLU A 47 -0.67 -1.31 -15.50
C GLU A 47 -0.67 -2.66 -14.78
N ARG A 48 0.49 -3.11 -14.31
CA ARG A 48 0.63 -4.44 -13.70
C ARG A 48 1.68 -4.49 -12.60
N SER A 49 1.87 -3.40 -11.89
CA SER A 49 2.85 -3.31 -10.80
C SER A 49 2.17 -3.37 -9.45
N GLY A 50 2.90 -3.86 -8.47
CA GLY A 50 2.45 -4.00 -7.10
C GLY A 50 1.85 -5.36 -6.80
N ALA A 51 1.72 -5.67 -5.51
CA ALA A 51 1.29 -6.97 -5.03
C ALA A 51 -0.14 -7.32 -5.47
N VAL A 52 -1.05 -6.36 -5.44
CA VAL A 52 -2.46 -6.58 -5.82
C VAL A 52 -2.56 -6.93 -7.31
N ALA A 53 -1.85 -6.23 -8.17
CA ALA A 53 -1.83 -6.52 -9.60
C ALA A 53 -1.20 -7.88 -9.92
N GLN A 54 -0.35 -8.38 -9.04
CA GLN A 54 0.30 -9.68 -9.19
C GLN A 54 -0.49 -10.84 -8.56
N GLY A 55 -1.64 -10.56 -7.97
CA GLY A 55 -2.54 -11.60 -7.48
C GLY A 55 -2.87 -11.58 -5.99
N LEU A 56 -2.32 -10.66 -5.22
CA LEU A 56 -2.70 -10.52 -3.81
C LEU A 56 -4.15 -10.03 -3.74
N TYR A 57 -5.01 -10.78 -3.04
CA TYR A 57 -6.44 -10.48 -2.99
C TYR A 57 -7.02 -10.51 -1.58
N ALA A 58 -6.21 -10.81 -0.57
CA ALA A 58 -6.68 -10.95 0.80
C ALA A 58 -6.01 -9.93 1.73
N ILE A 59 -6.76 -9.47 2.69
CA ILE A 59 -6.29 -8.63 3.79
C ILE A 59 -6.46 -9.44 5.08
N ASN A 60 -5.40 -9.60 5.84
CA ASN A 60 -5.41 -10.29 7.11
C ASN A 60 -5.15 -9.27 8.22
N CYS A 61 -6.20 -8.94 8.96
CA CYS A 61 -6.13 -7.97 10.05
C CYS A 61 -7.26 -8.20 11.05
N TYR A 62 -7.12 -7.61 12.23
CA TYR A 62 -8.20 -7.54 13.20
C TYR A 62 -9.13 -6.38 12.83
N MET A 63 -10.41 -6.65 12.72
CA MET A 63 -11.39 -5.64 12.28
C MET A 63 -12.33 -5.16 13.37
N GLY A 64 -12.42 -5.85 14.49
CA GLY A 64 -13.26 -5.45 15.63
C GLY A 64 -14.75 -5.44 15.34
N MET A 65 -15.22 -6.37 14.54
CA MET A 65 -16.65 -6.46 14.20
C MET A 65 -17.51 -6.84 15.42
N GLN A 66 -18.72 -6.31 15.51
CA GLN A 66 -19.61 -6.56 16.65
C GLN A 66 -19.98 -8.03 16.86
N TRP A 67 -19.95 -8.81 15.80
CA TRP A 67 -20.25 -10.25 15.82
C TRP A 67 -19.01 -11.12 15.96
N ASP A 68 -17.85 -10.51 16.07
CA ASP A 68 -16.59 -11.22 16.14
C ASP A 68 -16.12 -11.29 17.60
N GLU A 69 -15.96 -12.50 18.11
CA GLU A 69 -15.45 -12.74 19.45
C GLU A 69 -13.93 -12.59 19.55
N ASN A 70 -13.26 -12.41 18.42
CA ASN A 70 -11.81 -12.27 18.38
C ASN A 70 -11.34 -10.94 19.01
N LYS A 71 -10.16 -10.99 19.57
CA LYS A 71 -9.46 -9.85 20.17
C LYS A 71 -8.20 -9.53 19.36
N PRO A 72 -7.65 -8.33 19.49
CA PRO A 72 -6.39 -8.00 18.83
C PRO A 72 -5.26 -9.02 19.10
N GLU A 73 -5.21 -9.53 20.33
CA GLU A 73 -4.20 -10.54 20.72
C GLU A 73 -4.33 -11.84 19.93
N ASP A 74 -5.54 -12.20 19.51
CA ASP A 74 -5.76 -13.41 18.70
C ASP A 74 -5.13 -13.29 17.32
N HIS A 75 -5.21 -12.13 16.71
CA HIS A 75 -4.56 -11.86 15.43
C HIS A 75 -3.03 -11.94 15.56
N VAL A 76 -2.46 -11.34 16.57
CA VAL A 76 -1.01 -11.37 16.83
C VAL A 76 -0.54 -12.79 17.11
N ARG A 77 -1.31 -13.55 17.89
CA ARG A 77 -1.01 -14.97 18.17
C ARG A 77 -1.07 -15.82 16.90
N TYR A 78 -2.05 -15.58 16.04
CA TYR A 78 -2.15 -16.26 14.76
C TYR A 78 -0.92 -15.97 13.88
N ALA A 79 -0.53 -14.71 13.76
CA ALA A 79 0.64 -14.32 12.99
C ALA A 79 1.92 -14.94 13.55
N ARG A 80 2.08 -14.98 14.87
CA ARG A 80 3.22 -15.63 15.53
C ARG A 80 3.30 -17.10 15.16
N ASN A 81 2.18 -17.81 15.24
CA ASN A 81 2.14 -19.25 14.95
C ASN A 81 2.38 -19.54 13.47
N ASP A 82 1.74 -18.76 12.59
CA ASP A 82 1.86 -18.94 11.14
C ASP A 82 3.27 -18.63 10.63
N LEU A 83 3.93 -17.65 11.22
CA LEU A 83 5.28 -17.23 10.84
C LEU A 83 6.37 -17.85 11.71
N MET A 84 6.05 -18.89 12.51
CA MET A 84 6.99 -19.61 13.37
C MET A 84 7.80 -18.69 14.30
N GLY A 85 7.18 -17.63 14.79
CA GLY A 85 7.79 -16.66 15.69
C GLY A 85 8.59 -15.54 15.01
N ILE A 86 8.75 -15.58 13.70
CA ILE A 86 9.46 -14.54 12.93
C ILE A 86 8.47 -13.41 12.61
N VAL A 87 8.14 -12.61 13.64
CA VAL A 87 7.18 -11.51 13.51
C VAL A 87 7.46 -10.43 14.55
N ARG A 88 7.29 -9.20 14.16
CA ARG A 88 7.31 -8.03 15.05
C ARG A 88 5.91 -7.86 15.67
N GLU A 89 5.69 -8.45 16.84
CA GLU A 89 4.37 -8.43 17.49
C GLU A 89 3.93 -7.03 17.89
N ASP A 90 4.86 -6.17 18.27
CA ASP A 90 4.60 -4.77 18.58
C ASP A 90 3.97 -4.03 17.40
N LEU A 91 4.45 -4.28 16.18
CA LEU A 91 3.88 -3.71 14.96
C LEU A 91 2.56 -4.37 14.56
N GLY A 92 2.34 -5.62 14.95
CA GLY A 92 1.10 -6.34 14.69
C GLY A 92 -0.12 -5.67 15.33
N TYR A 93 0.07 -4.95 16.43
CA TYR A 93 -1.01 -4.21 17.09
C TYR A 93 -1.34 -2.87 16.42
N ASP A 94 -0.52 -2.43 15.48
CA ASP A 94 -0.70 -1.15 14.77
C ASP A 94 -1.58 -1.27 13.52
N ILE A 95 -1.99 -2.48 13.18
CA ILE A 95 -2.77 -2.76 11.97
C ILE A 95 -4.27 -2.78 12.25
#